data_b9aefda71e1caac5f5ce5619191b96ca
#
_entry.id   b9aefda71e1caac5f5ce5619191b96ca
#
_cell.length_a   1.000
_cell.length_b   1.000
_cell.length_c   1.000
_cell.angle_alpha   90.00
_cell.angle_beta   90.00
_cell.angle_gamma   90.00
#
_symmetry.space_group_name_H-M   'P 1'
#
loop_
_entity.id
_entity.type
_entity.pdbx_description
1 polymer ?
#
loop_
_entity_poly.entity_id
_entity_poly.type
_entity_poly.pdbx_seq_one_letter_code
_entity_poly.pdbx_strand_id
1 'polypeptide(L)'
;IEVTLYERKPKKYTPAHHYSGFAELVCSNSLKASRLESAAGLLKAEMEILGSVTVSSAKENAVEAGGALAVDREKFSDSVTAKIKNHPLIKIVEEELTEIPDGNVIIATGPLTSDALAESISKICGNGLSFFDAAAPIVTYESLDKQLVFFASRYGRGDADYINCPMNKEEYTEFYNALIAAESAEL
;
A
#
# COMPACT_ATOMS: atom_id res chain seq x y z
N ILE A 1 -6.53 24.00 11.01
CA ILE A 1 -7.83 23.36 11.22
C ILE A 1 -7.60 22.21 12.18
N GLU A 2 -8.45 22.08 13.20
CA GLU A 2 -8.46 20.91 14.07
C GLU A 2 -9.08 19.72 13.33
N VAL A 3 -8.49 18.55 13.51
CA VAL A 3 -8.93 17.30 12.88
C VAL A 3 -9.10 16.23 13.94
N THR A 4 -10.22 15.51 13.91
CA THR A 4 -10.37 14.26 14.66
C THR A 4 -10.13 13.08 13.72
N LEU A 5 -9.07 12.33 13.96
CA LEU A 5 -8.71 11.13 13.19
C LEU A 5 -9.21 9.89 13.92
N TYR A 6 -10.08 9.14 13.27
CA TYR A 6 -10.53 7.83 13.76
C TYR A 6 -9.70 6.73 13.10
N GLU A 7 -9.15 5.86 13.91
CA GLU A 7 -8.41 4.67 13.47
C GLU A 7 -8.83 3.47 14.33
N ARG A 8 -9.26 2.40 13.69
CA ARG A 8 -9.72 1.20 14.41
C ARG A 8 -8.59 0.39 15.06
N LYS A 9 -7.37 0.49 14.54
CA LYS A 9 -6.18 -0.11 15.17
C LYS A 9 -5.72 0.73 16.38
N PRO A 10 -5.11 0.11 17.40
CA PRO A 10 -4.80 -1.31 17.53
C PRO A 10 -5.94 -2.17 18.08
N LYS A 11 -7.12 -1.62 18.34
CA LYS A 11 -8.23 -2.37 18.96
C LYS A 11 -8.83 -3.44 18.05
N LYS A 12 -8.88 -3.17 16.74
CA LYS A 12 -9.45 -4.09 15.77
C LYS A 12 -8.66 -4.09 14.47
N TYR A 13 -8.25 -5.28 14.03
CA TYR A 13 -7.49 -5.48 12.79
C TYR A 13 -8.39 -6.09 11.71
N THR A 14 -8.03 -5.89 10.43
CA THR A 14 -8.51 -6.71 9.33
C THR A 14 -7.60 -7.93 9.16
N PRO A 15 -7.99 -8.96 8.39
CA PRO A 15 -7.11 -10.10 8.11
C PRO A 15 -5.77 -9.73 7.46
N ALA A 16 -5.69 -8.59 6.78
CA ALA A 16 -4.49 -8.13 6.08
C ALA A 16 -3.59 -7.21 6.93
N HIS A 17 -4.10 -6.66 8.03
CA HIS A 17 -3.34 -5.78 8.90
C HIS A 17 -2.69 -6.56 10.04
N HIS A 18 -1.41 -6.33 10.28
CA HIS A 18 -0.61 -6.97 11.33
C HIS A 18 0.18 -5.99 12.19
N TYR A 19 0.26 -4.72 11.78
CA TYR A 19 1.03 -3.68 12.44
C TYR A 19 0.12 -2.61 13.06
N SER A 20 0.45 -2.13 14.25
CA SER A 20 -0.39 -1.19 15.00
C SER A 20 -0.30 0.25 14.52
N GLY A 21 0.76 0.61 13.78
CA GLY A 21 0.98 1.96 13.27
C GLY A 21 0.00 2.38 12.16
N PHE A 22 -0.05 3.68 11.90
CA PHE A 22 -0.83 4.23 10.79
C PHE A 22 -0.18 3.94 9.43
N ALA A 23 -0.95 4.05 8.37
CA ALA A 23 -0.47 3.88 6.99
C ALA A 23 0.27 2.55 6.74
N GLU A 24 -0.15 1.47 7.40
CA GLU A 24 0.38 0.13 7.13
C GLU A 24 0.17 -0.26 5.68
N LEU A 25 1.23 -0.63 4.99
CA LEU A 25 1.18 -1.10 3.61
C LEU A 25 0.91 -2.60 3.58
N VAL A 26 -0.27 -3.01 3.16
CA VAL A 26 -0.74 -4.41 3.21
C VAL A 26 -0.53 -5.20 1.93
N CYS A 27 -0.45 -4.54 0.76
CA CYS A 27 -0.29 -5.19 -0.53
C CYS A 27 1.20 -5.26 -0.94
N SER A 28 1.84 -4.11 -1.03
CA SER A 28 3.21 -3.95 -1.51
C SER A 28 3.90 -2.87 -0.69
N ASN A 29 5.23 -2.92 -0.61
CA ASN A 29 6.01 -1.83 -0.02
C ASN A 29 6.37 -0.71 -1.03
N SER A 30 5.85 -0.78 -2.26
CA SER A 30 6.12 0.19 -3.33
C SER A 30 5.00 1.22 -3.45
N LEU A 31 5.37 2.48 -3.46
CA LEU A 31 4.52 3.63 -3.76
C LEU A 31 4.62 4.04 -5.24
N LYS A 32 4.88 3.10 -6.13
CA LYS A 32 5.05 3.27 -7.57
C LYS A 32 6.28 4.10 -7.94
N ALA A 33 6.39 4.51 -9.20
CA ALA A 33 7.55 5.24 -9.73
C ALA A 33 7.83 6.55 -8.98
N SER A 34 9.12 6.87 -8.82
CA SER A 34 9.60 8.12 -8.22
C SER A 34 10.03 9.18 -9.26
N ARG A 35 10.17 8.79 -10.52
CA ARG A 35 10.66 9.67 -11.60
C ARG A 35 9.62 10.71 -11.99
N LEU A 36 10.05 11.98 -12.18
CA LEU A 36 9.17 13.10 -12.56
C LEU A 36 8.46 12.89 -13.91
N GLU A 37 9.09 12.14 -14.83
CA GLU A 37 8.53 11.84 -16.15
C GLU A 37 7.37 10.83 -16.11
N SER A 38 7.10 10.25 -14.95
CA SER A 38 5.94 9.39 -14.74
C SER A 38 4.84 10.13 -14.01
N ALA A 39 3.58 9.88 -14.35
CA ALA A 39 2.44 10.48 -13.65
C ALA A 39 2.49 10.27 -12.13
N ALA A 40 2.87 9.06 -11.69
CA ALA A 40 3.00 8.74 -10.27
C ALA A 40 4.15 9.49 -9.58
N GLY A 41 5.25 9.74 -10.28
CA GLY A 41 6.38 10.52 -9.75
C GLY A 41 6.07 12.01 -9.71
N LEU A 42 5.43 12.54 -10.76
CA LEU A 42 5.01 13.94 -10.80
C LEU A 42 4.02 14.24 -9.65
N LEU A 43 2.99 13.41 -9.47
CA LEU A 43 2.05 13.54 -8.37
C LEU A 43 2.75 13.58 -7.00
N LYS A 44 3.76 12.71 -6.78
CA LYS A 44 4.51 12.72 -5.53
C LYS A 44 5.32 14.00 -5.33
N ALA A 45 5.90 14.54 -6.40
CA ALA A 45 6.62 15.80 -6.32
C ALA A 45 5.69 16.97 -5.97
N GLU A 46 4.49 17.00 -6.53
CA GLU A 46 3.46 17.98 -6.18
C GLU A 46 3.00 17.83 -4.72
N MET A 47 2.75 16.59 -4.27
CA MET A 47 2.41 16.30 -2.88
C MET A 47 3.53 16.70 -1.91
N GLU A 48 4.78 16.54 -2.28
CA GLU A 48 5.93 16.97 -1.48
C GLU A 48 5.96 18.49 -1.30
N ILE A 49 5.73 19.26 -2.37
CA ILE A 49 5.63 20.72 -2.31
C ILE A 49 4.50 21.15 -1.37
N LEU A 50 3.41 20.39 -1.34
CA LEU A 50 2.28 20.61 -0.44
C LEU A 50 2.53 20.13 1.01
N GLY A 51 3.71 19.62 1.32
CA GLY A 51 4.07 19.15 2.65
C GLY A 51 3.45 17.81 3.06
N SER A 52 3.25 16.90 2.10
CA SER A 52 2.68 15.58 2.37
C SER A 52 3.46 14.78 3.41
N VAL A 53 2.81 14.42 4.50
CA VAL A 53 3.36 13.55 5.55
C VAL A 53 3.74 12.17 4.96
N THR A 54 2.89 11.63 4.10
CA THR A 54 3.11 10.31 3.49
C THR A 54 4.35 10.30 2.59
N VAL A 55 4.50 11.31 1.71
CA VAL A 55 5.65 11.36 0.79
C VAL A 55 6.96 11.62 1.53
N SER A 56 6.97 12.53 2.52
CA SER A 56 8.16 12.78 3.32
C SER A 56 8.59 11.53 4.10
N SER A 57 7.65 10.86 4.76
CA SER A 57 7.93 9.61 5.49
C SER A 57 8.41 8.49 4.57
N ALA A 58 7.87 8.40 3.35
CA ALA A 58 8.32 7.41 2.38
C ALA A 58 9.76 7.66 1.92
N LYS A 59 10.13 8.90 1.66
CA LYS A 59 11.51 9.26 1.30
C LYS A 59 12.51 9.02 2.43
N GLU A 60 12.13 9.31 3.67
CA GLU A 60 12.96 9.06 4.86
C GLU A 60 13.25 7.57 5.09
N ASN A 61 12.36 6.70 4.65
CA ASN A 61 12.43 5.26 4.89
C ASN A 61 12.50 4.46 3.58
N ALA A 62 13.00 5.09 2.51
CA ALA A 62 13.14 4.45 1.21
C ALA A 62 14.15 3.29 1.25
N VAL A 63 13.86 2.25 0.48
CA VAL A 63 14.78 1.14 0.20
C VAL A 63 15.04 1.06 -1.30
N GLU A 64 16.14 0.43 -1.67
CA GLU A 64 16.54 0.27 -3.07
C GLU A 64 15.49 -0.54 -3.85
N ALA A 65 14.97 0.04 -4.92
CA ALA A 65 13.96 -0.57 -5.79
C ALA A 65 13.97 0.03 -7.21
N GLY A 66 15.13 0.33 -7.74
CA GLY A 66 15.31 0.91 -9.06
C GLY A 66 14.56 2.24 -9.21
N GLY A 67 13.64 2.34 -10.18
CA GLY A 67 12.87 3.58 -10.43
C GLY A 67 11.60 3.73 -9.59
N ALA A 68 11.35 2.85 -8.62
CA ALA A 68 10.21 2.92 -7.72
C ALA A 68 10.58 3.55 -6.36
N LEU A 69 9.62 4.20 -5.72
CA LEU A 69 9.72 4.58 -4.32
C LEU A 69 9.19 3.40 -3.48
N ALA A 70 10.09 2.52 -3.07
CA ALA A 70 9.77 1.46 -2.12
C ALA A 70 10.28 1.82 -0.72
N VAL A 71 9.66 1.29 0.30
CA VAL A 71 9.95 1.64 1.70
C VAL A 71 10.10 0.40 2.59
N ASP A 72 10.85 0.57 3.66
CA ASP A 72 10.74 -0.29 4.83
C ASP A 72 9.36 -0.05 5.45
N ARG A 73 8.49 -1.07 5.46
CA ARG A 73 7.08 -0.93 5.83
C ARG A 73 6.88 -0.45 7.26
N GLU A 74 7.63 -1.02 8.19
CA GLU A 74 7.48 -0.71 9.62
C GLU A 74 8.01 0.69 9.91
N LYS A 75 9.21 1.03 9.44
CA LYS A 75 9.79 2.36 9.63
C LYS A 75 8.95 3.47 8.97
N PHE A 76 8.38 3.18 7.80
CA PHE A 76 7.45 4.10 7.14
C PHE A 76 6.20 4.33 8.00
N SER A 77 5.57 3.26 8.47
CA SER A 77 4.40 3.34 9.34
C SER A 77 4.72 4.08 10.65
N ASP A 78 5.85 3.79 11.27
CA ASP A 78 6.31 4.49 12.49
C ASP A 78 6.53 5.97 12.26
N SER A 79 7.18 6.34 11.16
CA SER A 79 7.41 7.75 10.79
C SER A 79 6.09 8.50 10.60
N VAL A 80 5.14 7.93 9.87
CA VAL A 80 3.79 8.51 9.69
C VAL A 80 3.07 8.62 11.04
N THR A 81 3.10 7.54 11.83
CA THR A 81 2.44 7.49 13.14
C THR A 81 2.99 8.55 14.09
N ALA A 82 4.30 8.71 14.15
CA ALA A 82 4.94 9.71 15.00
C ALA A 82 4.56 11.14 14.57
N LYS A 83 4.59 11.44 13.27
CA LYS A 83 4.20 12.76 12.74
C LYS A 83 2.73 13.11 13.05
N ILE A 84 1.83 12.13 12.93
CA ILE A 84 0.41 12.33 13.21
C ILE A 84 0.17 12.47 14.73
N LYS A 85 0.72 11.57 15.55
CA LYS A 85 0.53 11.60 17.02
C LYS A 85 1.09 12.84 17.68
N ASN A 86 2.17 13.42 17.15
CA ASN A 86 2.80 14.62 17.68
C ASN A 86 2.20 15.92 17.11
N HIS A 87 1.23 15.86 16.21
CA HIS A 87 0.66 17.06 15.60
C HIS A 87 -0.38 17.71 16.54
N PRO A 88 -0.22 18.99 16.93
CA PRO A 88 -1.03 19.62 17.99
C PRO A 88 -2.51 19.80 17.61
N LEU A 89 -2.85 19.79 16.33
CA LEU A 89 -4.21 19.96 15.82
C LEU A 89 -4.90 18.65 15.45
N ILE A 90 -4.26 17.50 15.72
CA ILE A 90 -4.85 16.19 15.43
C ILE A 90 -5.21 15.49 16.74
N LYS A 91 -6.51 15.26 16.93
CA LYS A 91 -7.02 14.42 18.01
C LYS A 91 -7.23 12.99 17.46
N ILE A 92 -6.56 12.03 18.04
CA ILE A 92 -6.68 10.61 17.64
C ILE A 92 -7.73 9.93 18.52
N VAL A 93 -8.64 9.22 17.88
CA VAL A 93 -9.65 8.36 18.51
C VAL A 93 -9.46 6.95 17.97
N GLU A 94 -8.96 6.06 18.82
CA GLU A 94 -8.76 4.64 18.49
C GLU A 94 -10.09 3.88 18.61
N GLU A 95 -10.92 4.06 17.60
CA GLU A 95 -12.26 3.47 17.54
C GLU A 95 -12.68 3.18 16.10
N GLU A 96 -13.41 2.09 15.91
CA GLU A 96 -14.03 1.80 14.61
C GLU A 96 -15.28 2.65 14.45
N LEU A 97 -15.31 3.48 13.39
CA LEU A 97 -16.54 4.12 12.96
C LEU A 97 -17.39 3.16 12.11
N THR A 98 -18.64 3.00 12.50
CA THR A 98 -19.64 2.21 11.77
C THR A 98 -20.63 3.08 11.02
N GLU A 99 -20.69 4.37 11.36
CA GLU A 99 -21.55 5.36 10.72
C GLU A 99 -20.75 6.61 10.39
N ILE A 100 -21.14 7.32 9.34
CA ILE A 100 -20.50 8.57 8.94
C ILE A 100 -20.98 9.68 9.86
N PRO A 101 -20.09 10.37 10.59
CA PRO A 101 -20.48 11.46 11.47
C PRO A 101 -20.94 12.69 10.69
N ASP A 102 -21.70 13.57 11.34
CA ASP A 102 -22.10 14.84 10.76
C ASP A 102 -20.91 15.79 10.58
N GLY A 103 -21.02 16.68 9.59
CA GLY A 103 -20.05 17.74 9.32
C GLY A 103 -19.16 17.47 8.10
N ASN A 104 -17.96 18.05 8.11
CA ASN A 104 -16.98 17.84 7.03
C ASN A 104 -16.16 16.59 7.31
N VAL A 105 -16.35 15.57 6.52
CA VAL A 105 -15.73 14.25 6.70
C VAL A 105 -14.92 13.84 5.48
N ILE A 106 -13.74 13.27 5.71
CA ILE A 106 -12.93 12.61 4.69
C ILE A 106 -12.83 11.14 5.09
N ILE A 107 -13.31 10.25 4.23
CA ILE A 107 -13.18 8.80 4.41
C ILE A 107 -11.97 8.34 3.61
N ALA A 108 -10.92 7.93 4.30
CA ALA A 108 -9.66 7.48 3.71
C ALA A 108 -9.26 6.08 4.22
N THR A 109 -10.25 5.23 4.48
CA THR A 109 -10.07 3.88 5.03
C THR A 109 -9.52 2.87 4.02
N GLY A 110 -9.49 3.26 2.74
CA GLY A 110 -8.94 2.44 1.66
C GLY A 110 -9.78 1.19 1.37
N PRO A 111 -9.16 0.21 0.72
CA PRO A 111 -9.88 -0.97 0.24
C PRO A 111 -10.35 -1.92 1.36
N LEU A 112 -9.78 -1.84 2.54
CA LEU A 112 -10.12 -2.70 3.68
C LEU A 112 -11.07 -1.99 4.67
N THR A 113 -11.95 -1.15 4.16
CA THR A 113 -13.05 -0.54 4.93
C THR A 113 -13.91 -1.63 5.57
N SER A 114 -14.31 -1.43 6.84
CA SER A 114 -15.17 -2.40 7.52
C SER A 114 -16.54 -2.50 6.88
N ASP A 115 -17.16 -3.66 6.96
CA ASP A 115 -18.48 -3.91 6.36
C ASP A 115 -19.53 -2.91 6.85
N ALA A 116 -19.54 -2.60 8.16
CA ALA A 116 -20.49 -1.65 8.74
C ALA A 116 -20.30 -0.22 8.18
N LEU A 117 -19.05 0.26 8.04
CA LEU A 117 -18.80 1.55 7.44
C LEU A 117 -19.07 1.54 5.93
N ALA A 118 -18.74 0.45 5.23
CA ALA A 118 -19.06 0.27 3.82
C ALA A 118 -20.57 0.32 3.57
N GLU A 119 -21.36 -0.31 4.41
CA GLU A 119 -22.83 -0.20 4.37
C GLU A 119 -23.31 1.24 4.57
N SER A 120 -22.74 1.96 5.54
CA SER A 120 -23.05 3.37 5.77
C SER A 120 -22.72 4.25 4.56
N ILE A 121 -21.57 4.02 3.91
CA ILE A 121 -21.19 4.69 2.66
C ILE A 121 -22.15 4.37 1.52
N SER A 122 -22.56 3.11 1.39
CA SER A 122 -23.49 2.67 0.33
C SER A 122 -24.85 3.38 0.41
N LYS A 123 -25.31 3.74 1.60
CA LYS A 123 -26.57 4.51 1.78
C LYS A 123 -26.50 5.89 1.13
N ILE A 124 -25.30 6.46 0.99
CA ILE A 124 -25.07 7.80 0.39
C ILE A 124 -24.72 7.67 -1.09
N CYS A 125 -23.83 6.74 -1.45
CA CYS A 125 -23.27 6.60 -2.80
C CYS A 125 -24.02 5.59 -3.67
N GLY A 126 -24.97 4.83 -3.12
CA GLY A 126 -25.61 3.71 -3.81
C GLY A 126 -24.70 2.50 -3.91
N ASN A 127 -25.14 1.49 -4.68
CA ASN A 127 -24.47 0.18 -4.77
C ASN A 127 -23.20 0.16 -5.65
N GLY A 128 -22.51 1.28 -5.79
CA GLY A 128 -21.33 1.39 -6.65
C GLY A 128 -19.99 1.07 -5.98
N LEU A 129 -19.98 0.56 -4.76
CA LEU A 129 -18.75 0.19 -4.05
C LEU A 129 -18.37 -1.26 -4.41
N SER A 130 -17.31 -1.41 -5.18
CA SER A 130 -16.69 -2.70 -5.46
C SER A 130 -15.27 -2.69 -4.91
N PHE A 131 -14.91 -3.77 -4.22
CA PHE A 131 -13.55 -3.98 -3.75
C PHE A 131 -13.03 -5.32 -4.24
N PHE A 132 -11.84 -5.29 -4.82
CA PHE A 132 -11.10 -6.49 -5.21
C PHE A 132 -9.80 -6.53 -4.40
N ASP A 133 -9.59 -7.61 -3.67
CA ASP A 133 -8.32 -7.88 -3.03
C ASP A 133 -7.31 -8.33 -4.09
N ALA A 134 -6.37 -7.46 -4.39
CA ALA A 134 -5.26 -7.73 -5.31
C ALA A 134 -3.98 -8.10 -4.54
N ALA A 135 -4.09 -8.95 -3.53
CA ALA A 135 -2.94 -9.40 -2.77
C ALA A 135 -1.93 -10.08 -3.68
N ALA A 136 -0.77 -9.46 -3.86
CA ALA A 136 0.34 -10.09 -4.59
C ALA A 136 0.95 -11.22 -3.75
N PRO A 137 1.32 -12.36 -4.33
CA PRO A 137 2.04 -13.40 -3.62
C PRO A 137 3.41 -12.85 -3.18
N ILE A 138 3.65 -12.84 -1.88
CA ILE A 138 4.91 -12.36 -1.29
C ILE A 138 5.59 -13.56 -0.63
N VAL A 139 6.86 -13.75 -0.95
CA VAL A 139 7.72 -14.76 -0.35
C VAL A 139 8.88 -14.09 0.39
N THR A 140 9.42 -14.74 1.41
CA THR A 140 10.60 -14.23 2.10
C THR A 140 11.86 -14.45 1.26
N TYR A 141 12.84 -13.56 1.38
CA TYR A 141 14.11 -13.70 0.67
C TYR A 141 14.83 -15.01 1.00
N GLU A 142 14.72 -15.47 2.24
CA GLU A 142 15.32 -16.70 2.74
C GLU A 142 14.71 -17.96 2.09
N SER A 143 13.47 -17.88 1.62
CA SER A 143 12.77 -18.98 0.95
C SER A 143 13.19 -19.17 -0.51
N LEU A 144 13.95 -18.22 -1.08
CA LEU A 144 14.40 -18.29 -2.45
C LEU A 144 15.65 -19.19 -2.58
N ASP A 145 15.68 -20.04 -3.60
CA ASP A 145 16.90 -20.72 -4.00
C ASP A 145 17.84 -19.74 -4.70
N LYS A 146 18.87 -19.31 -3.96
CA LYS A 146 19.84 -18.31 -4.42
C LYS A 146 20.73 -18.79 -5.56
N GLN A 147 20.71 -20.07 -5.90
CA GLN A 147 21.45 -20.62 -7.04
C GLN A 147 20.64 -20.48 -8.34
N LEU A 148 19.32 -20.35 -8.23
CA LEU A 148 18.40 -20.27 -9.37
C LEU A 148 17.99 -18.82 -9.72
N VAL A 149 18.29 -17.85 -8.85
CA VAL A 149 17.91 -16.44 -9.05
C VAL A 149 19.14 -15.57 -9.27
N PHE A 150 18.96 -14.42 -9.88
CA PHE A 150 20.02 -13.44 -10.07
C PHE A 150 19.49 -12.01 -9.90
N PHE A 151 20.39 -11.10 -9.53
CA PHE A 151 20.08 -9.67 -9.42
C PHE A 151 20.30 -8.98 -10.75
N ALA A 152 19.35 -8.16 -11.18
CA ALA A 152 19.48 -7.32 -12.36
C ALA A 152 18.52 -6.12 -12.28
N SER A 153 18.84 -5.09 -13.06
CA SER A 153 17.93 -3.97 -13.26
C SER A 153 16.76 -4.35 -14.18
N ARG A 154 15.65 -3.66 -14.02
CA ARG A 154 14.50 -3.80 -14.91
C ARG A 154 14.70 -3.00 -16.18
N TYR A 155 14.64 -3.65 -17.33
CA TYR A 155 14.85 -3.04 -18.67
C TYR A 155 16.20 -2.33 -18.85
N GLY A 156 17.24 -2.79 -18.15
CA GLY A 156 18.56 -2.16 -18.19
C GLY A 156 18.62 -0.73 -17.63
N ARG A 157 17.72 -0.38 -16.70
CA ARG A 157 17.63 0.95 -16.10
C ARG A 157 17.83 0.89 -14.60
N GLY A 158 18.72 1.74 -14.08
CA GLY A 158 19.09 1.78 -12.66
C GLY A 158 20.02 0.63 -12.27
N ASP A 159 20.12 0.40 -10.97
CA ASP A 159 20.97 -0.60 -10.37
C ASP A 159 20.31 -2.00 -10.36
N ALA A 160 21.08 -3.02 -9.99
CA ALA A 160 20.63 -4.42 -9.97
C ALA A 160 19.77 -4.74 -8.72
N ASP A 161 18.67 -3.98 -8.52
CA ASP A 161 17.86 -3.99 -7.31
C ASP A 161 16.76 -5.07 -7.31
N TYR A 162 16.59 -5.76 -8.45
CA TYR A 162 15.52 -6.76 -8.59
C TYR A 162 16.08 -8.17 -8.62
N ILE A 163 15.40 -9.07 -7.90
CA ILE A 163 15.66 -10.51 -8.00
C ILE A 163 14.85 -11.05 -9.18
N ASN A 164 15.56 -11.64 -10.12
CA ASN A 164 14.98 -12.25 -11.31
C ASN A 164 14.98 -13.77 -11.17
N CYS A 165 13.83 -14.37 -11.44
CA CYS A 165 13.63 -15.83 -11.47
C CYS A 165 13.56 -16.25 -12.94
N PRO A 166 14.64 -16.81 -13.52
CA PRO A 166 14.61 -17.27 -14.91
C PRO A 166 13.71 -18.50 -15.04
N MET A 167 13.08 -18.61 -16.20
CA MET A 167 12.32 -19.81 -16.60
C MET A 167 12.84 -20.28 -17.95
N ASN A 168 12.95 -21.57 -18.14
CA ASN A 168 13.12 -22.15 -19.46
C ASN A 168 11.77 -22.13 -20.22
N LYS A 169 11.76 -22.60 -21.48
CA LYS A 169 10.56 -22.54 -22.30
C LYS A 169 9.44 -23.43 -21.78
N GLU A 170 9.79 -24.59 -21.26
CA GLU A 170 8.86 -25.58 -20.72
C GLU A 170 8.20 -25.04 -19.44
N GLU A 171 8.97 -24.55 -18.50
CA GLU A 171 8.50 -23.91 -17.25
C GLU A 171 7.62 -22.68 -17.52
N TYR A 172 8.03 -21.84 -18.47
CA TYR A 172 7.21 -20.69 -18.86
C TYR A 172 5.89 -21.11 -19.48
N THR A 173 5.90 -22.15 -20.32
CA THR A 173 4.67 -22.67 -20.95
C THR A 173 3.72 -23.26 -19.92
N GLU A 174 4.23 -23.99 -18.94
CA GLU A 174 3.44 -24.53 -17.83
C GLU A 174 2.82 -23.40 -16.99
N PHE A 175 3.64 -22.42 -16.60
CA PHE A 175 3.17 -21.23 -15.88
C PHE A 175 2.09 -20.48 -16.67
N TYR A 176 2.31 -20.24 -17.97
CA TYR A 176 1.35 -19.55 -18.83
C TYR A 176 0.03 -20.29 -18.91
N ASN A 177 0.07 -21.61 -19.13
CA ASN A 177 -1.14 -22.43 -19.21
C ASN A 177 -1.91 -22.46 -17.89
N ALA A 178 -1.21 -22.56 -16.77
CA ALA A 178 -1.83 -22.47 -15.44
C ALA A 178 -2.49 -21.10 -15.20
N LEU A 179 -1.83 -20.02 -15.61
CA LEU A 179 -2.35 -18.66 -15.45
C LEU A 179 -3.64 -18.42 -16.27
N ILE A 180 -3.66 -18.86 -17.54
CA ILE A 180 -4.86 -18.66 -18.37
C ILE A 180 -6.01 -19.58 -18.00
N ALA A 181 -5.73 -20.71 -17.33
CA ALA A 181 -6.74 -21.65 -16.85
C ALA A 181 -7.22 -21.33 -15.41
N ALA A 182 -6.60 -20.37 -14.74
CA ALA A 182 -6.96 -19.99 -13.38
C ALA A 182 -8.37 -19.36 -13.33
N GLU A 183 -9.07 -19.62 -12.25
CA GLU A 183 -10.35 -18.94 -11.99
C GLU A 183 -10.14 -17.44 -11.85
N SER A 184 -10.98 -16.68 -12.54
CA SER A 184 -11.00 -15.22 -12.40
C SER A 184 -12.03 -14.81 -11.35
N ALA A 185 -11.77 -13.73 -10.63
CA ALA A 185 -12.78 -13.14 -9.78
C ALA A 185 -14.00 -12.71 -10.62
N GLU A 186 -15.19 -12.95 -10.12
CA GLU A 186 -16.42 -12.42 -10.73
C GLU A 186 -16.41 -10.89 -10.65
N LEU A 187 -16.72 -10.23 -11.77
CA LEU A 187 -16.76 -8.78 -11.91
C LEU A 187 -18.13 -8.22 -11.52
#